data_d7c16cf7429cfc524137712bcaf44082
#
_entry.id   d7c16cf7429cfc524137712bcaf44082
#
_cell.length_a   1.000
_cell.length_b   1.000
_cell.length_c   1.000
_cell.angle_alpha   90.00
_cell.angle_beta   90.00
_cell.angle_gamma   90.00
#
_symmetry.space_group_name_H-M   'P 1'
#
loop_
_entity.id
_entity.type
_entity.pdbx_description
1 polymer ?
#
loop_
_entity_poly.entity_id
_entity_poly.type
_entity_poly.pdbx_seq_one_letter_code
_entity_poly.pdbx_strand_id
1 'polypeptide(L)'
;MITSYFLKFVAIFAAFVLSVSATDTFIAAVYEHAVILPNKTETPVSKEEALLLMNKNMDVLEKAVKLAARQGAHIIVTPEDGVYGWVFTRETIYPYLEDIPHPEVNWIPCKEPQRFGYAPVQERLSCLAKHNSIYVVANIGDKKPCNASDLQCPPDGRYQYNTNVVFDSEGRLVARYHKYNLYAPETQFDFPKDLELVTFGTPFGKFGIFTCFDIFSYDPAVVLVEKLQVDSVLFPTAWGNLLPLLSAVPFHSAWARAMGVNLLAANAHNTTNHMTGSGIYSPEAVNVYHYDMETESGQLMLSELKSRPRNEPTYPAPVDWGAYAKGIRPFSSEQSDFSGMFYFDRFTFTELKRSAGNYTVCQKDLCCHLTYKMSEKRTDESYALGAFDGLHTVEGQYYLQICALVKCQTTDLSTCGKPIGSAFTKFEEFSLSGTFGTSYVFPQLTLSGSQLGPERYYEISRDGRLKSRSGPPVPVLAMALYGRVFEKDAPRLGQGPVKSE
;
A
#
# COMPACT_ATOMS: atom_id res chain seq x y z
N MET A 1 18.68 63.28 10.10
CA MET A 1 17.97 62.52 11.12
C MET A 1 16.80 61.65 10.56
N ILE A 2 16.32 61.92 9.35
CA ILE A 2 15.18 61.20 8.73
C ILE A 2 15.64 59.90 8.05
N THR A 3 16.88 59.79 7.58
CA THR A 3 17.42 58.59 6.91
C THR A 3 17.72 57.42 7.83
N SER A 4 17.94 57.69 9.14
CA SER A 4 18.26 56.62 10.13
C SER A 4 17.02 55.85 10.61
N TYR A 5 15.84 56.45 10.53
CA TYR A 5 14.58 55.77 10.91
C TYR A 5 14.02 54.89 9.81
N PHE A 6 14.30 55.23 8.53
CA PHE A 6 13.81 54.40 7.40
C PHE A 6 14.58 53.07 7.30
N LEU A 7 15.88 53.07 7.61
CA LEU A 7 16.67 51.84 7.61
C LEU A 7 16.34 50.91 8.80
N LYS A 8 15.91 51.45 9.93
CA LYS A 8 15.48 50.63 11.08
C LYS A 8 14.08 50.02 10.86
N PHE A 9 13.19 50.70 10.13
CA PHE A 9 11.88 50.16 9.78
C PHE A 9 11.95 49.08 8.72
N VAL A 10 12.84 49.19 7.73
CA VAL A 10 13.08 48.16 6.69
C VAL A 10 13.76 46.93 7.30
N ALA A 11 14.65 47.09 8.29
CA ALA A 11 15.29 45.96 8.98
C ALA A 11 14.31 45.18 9.89
N ILE A 12 13.28 45.85 10.45
CA ILE A 12 12.24 45.18 11.28
C ILE A 12 11.21 44.48 10.40
N PHE A 13 10.92 44.96 9.20
CA PHE A 13 10.02 44.28 8.27
C PHE A 13 10.68 43.06 7.57
N ALA A 14 11.99 43.05 7.41
CA ALA A 14 12.75 41.91 6.86
C ALA A 14 12.91 40.75 7.88
N ALA A 15 12.70 41.01 9.17
CA ALA A 15 12.81 39.98 10.23
C ALA A 15 11.51 39.22 10.49
N PHE A 16 10.40 39.54 9.81
CA PHE A 16 9.10 38.83 9.88
C PHE A 16 8.77 38.02 8.64
N VAL A 17 9.77 37.65 7.84
CA VAL A 17 9.64 36.44 7.06
C VAL A 17 9.84 35.31 8.08
N LEU A 18 8.75 34.88 8.69
CA LEU A 18 8.66 33.62 9.39
C LEU A 18 9.13 32.54 8.42
N SER A 19 10.42 32.17 8.53
CA SER A 19 10.85 30.88 8.04
C SER A 19 9.97 29.90 8.79
N VAL A 20 8.96 29.34 8.13
CA VAL A 20 8.30 28.13 8.59
C VAL A 20 9.42 27.09 8.61
N SER A 21 10.05 26.93 9.77
CA SER A 21 11.04 25.90 9.99
C SER A 21 10.36 24.58 9.71
N ALA A 22 10.78 23.90 8.65
CA ALA A 22 10.30 22.56 8.37
C ALA A 22 10.59 21.71 9.63
N THR A 23 9.59 21.03 10.15
CA THR A 23 9.77 20.15 11.31
C THR A 23 10.57 18.91 10.91
N ASP A 24 11.48 18.45 11.77
CA ASP A 24 12.31 17.26 11.51
C ASP A 24 11.47 15.97 11.64
N THR A 25 10.44 16.00 12.47
CA THR A 25 9.51 14.88 12.69
C THR A 25 8.07 15.35 12.66
N PHE A 26 7.15 14.41 12.46
CA PHE A 26 5.70 14.63 12.57
C PHE A 26 5.01 13.38 13.11
N ILE A 27 3.84 13.56 13.72
CA ILE A 27 3.00 12.45 14.17
C ILE A 27 2.01 12.11 13.06
N ALA A 28 2.13 10.90 12.51
CA ALA A 28 1.21 10.32 11.56
C ALA A 28 0.16 9.47 12.26
N ALA A 29 -1.06 9.45 11.72
CA ALA A 29 -2.11 8.54 12.12
C ALA A 29 -2.68 7.78 10.93
N VAL A 30 -3.07 6.52 11.15
CA VAL A 30 -3.88 5.73 10.24
C VAL A 30 -5.03 5.10 11.02
N TYR A 31 -6.18 4.96 10.39
CA TYR A 31 -7.35 4.32 10.98
C TYR A 31 -7.77 3.13 10.14
N GLU A 32 -7.67 1.92 10.70
CA GLU A 32 -8.30 0.72 10.13
C GLU A 32 -9.78 0.78 10.45
N HIS A 33 -10.63 0.74 9.43
CA HIS A 33 -12.06 0.97 9.59
C HIS A 33 -12.89 -0.27 9.27
N ALA A 34 -13.66 -0.75 10.24
CA ALA A 34 -14.71 -1.74 10.01
C ALA A 34 -15.88 -1.05 9.31
N VAL A 35 -15.87 -1.11 7.98
CA VAL A 35 -16.79 -0.34 7.13
C VAL A 35 -18.21 -0.86 7.26
N ILE A 36 -19.15 0.04 7.52
CA ILE A 36 -20.58 -0.27 7.55
C ILE A 36 -21.07 -0.33 6.10
N LEU A 37 -21.42 -1.54 5.65
CA LEU A 37 -21.88 -1.79 4.29
C LEU A 37 -23.38 -1.54 4.10
N PRO A 38 -23.86 -1.23 2.89
CA PRO A 38 -25.27 -1.08 2.60
C PRO A 38 -26.00 -2.45 2.67
N ASN A 39 -27.25 -2.43 3.11
CA ASN A 39 -28.08 -3.62 3.16
C ASN A 39 -28.69 -3.98 1.79
N LYS A 40 -28.73 -3.04 0.85
CA LYS A 40 -29.31 -3.20 -0.50
C LYS A 40 -28.28 -2.80 -1.53
N THR A 41 -27.99 -3.68 -2.46
CA THR A 41 -26.96 -3.47 -3.50
C THR A 41 -27.47 -3.81 -4.92
N GLU A 42 -28.68 -4.34 -5.07
CA GLU A 42 -29.24 -4.77 -6.36
C GLU A 42 -29.86 -3.59 -7.14
N THR A 43 -30.33 -2.56 -6.45
CA THR A 43 -30.95 -1.39 -7.04
C THR A 43 -30.44 -0.09 -6.41
N PRO A 44 -30.33 1.01 -7.19
CA PRO A 44 -29.95 2.29 -6.63
C PRO A 44 -30.91 2.74 -5.53
N VAL A 45 -30.36 3.27 -4.45
CA VAL A 45 -31.11 3.95 -3.37
C VAL A 45 -31.29 5.43 -3.66
N SER A 46 -32.10 6.15 -2.87
CA SER A 46 -32.14 7.60 -2.95
C SER A 46 -30.84 8.25 -2.45
N LYS A 47 -30.58 9.50 -2.82
CA LYS A 47 -29.42 10.25 -2.31
C LYS A 47 -29.46 10.41 -0.79
N GLU A 48 -30.65 10.59 -0.24
CA GLU A 48 -30.88 10.72 1.20
C GLU A 48 -30.56 9.41 1.92
N GLU A 49 -30.94 8.25 1.38
CA GLU A 49 -30.62 6.94 1.93
C GLU A 49 -29.12 6.65 1.82
N ALA A 50 -28.49 6.98 0.69
CA ALA A 50 -27.04 6.89 0.52
C ALA A 50 -26.30 7.76 1.56
N LEU A 51 -26.74 8.99 1.78
CA LEU A 51 -26.14 9.89 2.77
C LEU A 51 -26.29 9.38 4.20
N LEU A 52 -27.40 8.69 4.53
CA LEU A 52 -27.57 8.06 5.85
C LEU A 52 -26.52 6.99 6.11
N LEU A 53 -26.19 6.16 5.12
CA LEU A 53 -25.11 5.16 5.25
C LEU A 53 -23.75 5.86 5.39
N MET A 54 -23.45 6.80 4.47
CA MET A 54 -22.19 7.55 4.51
C MET A 54 -22.00 8.25 5.85
N ASN A 55 -23.07 8.85 6.40
CA ASN A 55 -23.00 9.50 7.72
C ASN A 55 -22.67 8.52 8.86
N LYS A 56 -23.17 7.27 8.83
CA LYS A 56 -22.81 6.27 9.83
C LYS A 56 -21.31 5.98 9.83
N ASN A 57 -20.72 5.78 8.65
CA ASN A 57 -19.27 5.61 8.52
C ASN A 57 -18.52 6.89 8.92
N MET A 58 -18.98 8.06 8.47
CA MET A 58 -18.40 9.35 8.85
C MET A 58 -18.44 9.61 10.35
N ASP A 59 -19.46 9.13 11.09
CA ASP A 59 -19.53 9.24 12.56
C ASP A 59 -18.40 8.43 13.23
N VAL A 60 -18.02 7.30 12.66
CA VAL A 60 -16.88 6.50 13.14
C VAL A 60 -15.56 7.21 12.81
N LEU A 61 -15.39 7.61 11.54
CA LEU A 61 -14.19 8.33 11.09
C LEU A 61 -13.97 9.64 11.85
N GLU A 62 -15.04 10.38 12.15
CA GLU A 62 -14.97 11.62 12.94
C GLU A 62 -14.40 11.37 14.35
N LYS A 63 -14.81 10.27 15.01
CA LYS A 63 -14.26 9.89 16.32
C LYS A 63 -12.76 9.60 16.22
N ALA A 64 -12.35 8.88 15.18
CA ALA A 64 -10.93 8.58 14.93
C ALA A 64 -10.12 9.86 14.66
N VAL A 65 -10.60 10.77 13.81
CA VAL A 65 -9.94 12.06 13.51
C VAL A 65 -9.78 12.89 14.78
N LYS A 66 -10.85 13.04 15.58
CA LYS A 66 -10.82 13.80 16.83
C LYS A 66 -9.87 13.19 17.86
N LEU A 67 -9.80 11.85 17.91
CA LEU A 67 -8.88 11.17 18.82
C LEU A 67 -7.43 11.32 18.36
N ALA A 68 -7.15 11.17 17.07
CA ALA A 68 -5.82 11.38 16.49
C ALA A 68 -5.32 12.81 16.75
N ALA A 69 -6.15 13.83 16.49
CA ALA A 69 -5.80 15.22 16.73
C ALA A 69 -5.50 15.50 18.22
N ARG A 70 -6.30 14.95 19.13
CA ARG A 70 -6.05 15.07 20.59
C ARG A 70 -4.73 14.43 21.02
N GLN A 71 -4.25 13.42 20.28
CA GLN A 71 -2.96 12.78 20.50
C GLN A 71 -1.82 13.45 19.72
N GLY A 72 -2.07 14.61 19.12
CA GLY A 72 -1.07 15.43 18.45
C GLY A 72 -0.76 15.01 17.02
N ALA A 73 -1.59 14.17 16.37
CA ALA A 73 -1.37 13.82 14.98
C ALA A 73 -1.48 15.03 14.05
N HIS A 74 -0.57 15.13 13.08
CA HIS A 74 -0.54 16.17 12.06
C HIS A 74 -1.37 15.79 10.84
N ILE A 75 -1.46 14.49 10.58
CA ILE A 75 -2.17 13.91 9.44
C ILE A 75 -2.79 12.57 9.83
N ILE A 76 -4.01 12.29 9.33
CA ILE A 76 -4.66 10.99 9.43
C ILE A 76 -5.08 10.48 8.07
N VAL A 77 -4.83 9.18 7.80
CA VAL A 77 -5.30 8.47 6.62
C VAL A 77 -6.41 7.51 7.00
N THR A 78 -7.50 7.54 6.24
CA THR A 78 -8.63 6.59 6.33
C THR A 78 -8.64 5.66 5.11
N PRO A 79 -9.30 4.48 5.17
CA PRO A 79 -9.18 3.49 4.12
C PRO A 79 -9.87 3.87 2.81
N GLU A 80 -9.49 3.15 1.76
CA GLU A 80 -10.25 3.04 0.52
C GLU A 80 -11.65 2.54 0.83
N ASP A 81 -12.66 3.08 0.11
CA ASP A 81 -14.08 2.76 0.28
C ASP A 81 -14.62 2.98 1.72
N GLY A 82 -13.88 3.68 2.56
CA GLY A 82 -14.18 3.84 3.99
C GLY A 82 -15.48 4.58 4.30
N VAL A 83 -16.06 5.28 3.33
CA VAL A 83 -17.28 6.08 3.52
C VAL A 83 -18.54 5.31 3.13
N TYR A 84 -18.49 4.38 2.18
CA TYR A 84 -19.68 3.68 1.67
C TYR A 84 -19.48 2.18 1.42
N GLY A 85 -18.23 1.68 1.39
CA GLY A 85 -17.91 0.29 1.10
C GLY A 85 -17.68 0.00 -0.38
N TRP A 86 -17.52 -1.29 -0.73
CA TRP A 86 -17.05 -1.76 -2.04
C TRP A 86 -18.08 -2.62 -2.80
N VAL A 87 -19.30 -2.77 -2.29
CA VAL A 87 -20.29 -3.76 -2.78
C VAL A 87 -21.25 -3.19 -3.83
N PHE A 88 -20.75 -2.42 -4.79
CA PHE A 88 -21.59 -1.69 -5.74
C PHE A 88 -21.37 -2.10 -7.19
N THR A 89 -22.42 -1.94 -8.00
CA THR A 89 -22.36 -1.83 -9.46
C THR A 89 -22.21 -0.36 -9.85
N ARG A 90 -21.96 -0.10 -11.15
CA ARG A 90 -21.88 1.25 -11.69
C ARG A 90 -23.14 2.10 -11.41
N GLU A 91 -24.31 1.48 -11.43
CA GLU A 91 -25.57 2.18 -11.17
C GLU A 91 -25.84 2.39 -9.69
N THR A 92 -25.57 1.39 -8.87
CA THR A 92 -25.90 1.42 -7.45
C THR A 92 -24.97 2.30 -6.62
N ILE A 93 -23.75 2.57 -7.10
CA ILE A 93 -22.83 3.51 -6.44
C ILE A 93 -23.20 4.99 -6.70
N TYR A 94 -23.90 5.29 -7.79
CA TYR A 94 -24.13 6.68 -8.24
C TYR A 94 -24.71 7.61 -7.17
N PRO A 95 -25.67 7.22 -6.33
CA PRO A 95 -26.19 8.08 -5.25
C PRO A 95 -25.16 8.49 -4.20
N TYR A 96 -24.07 7.75 -4.07
CA TYR A 96 -22.97 7.96 -3.10
C TYR A 96 -21.88 8.89 -3.61
N LEU A 97 -21.90 9.24 -4.91
CA LEU A 97 -20.84 10.01 -5.55
C LEU A 97 -21.10 11.51 -5.43
N GLU A 98 -20.02 12.27 -5.19
CA GLU A 98 -20.02 13.74 -5.22
C GLU A 98 -19.20 14.25 -6.41
N ASP A 99 -19.39 15.50 -6.83
CA ASP A 99 -18.49 16.17 -7.76
C ASP A 99 -17.32 16.76 -6.97
N ILE A 100 -16.10 16.33 -7.27
CA ILE A 100 -14.89 16.75 -6.56
C ILE A 100 -14.10 17.70 -7.47
N PRO A 101 -14.04 19.00 -7.18
CA PRO A 101 -13.35 19.95 -8.04
C PRO A 101 -11.83 19.75 -8.01
N HIS A 102 -11.12 20.31 -8.99
CA HIS A 102 -9.66 20.31 -8.98
C HIS A 102 -9.13 21.18 -7.81
N PRO A 103 -8.08 20.75 -7.08
CA PRO A 103 -7.57 21.50 -5.92
C PRO A 103 -7.16 22.94 -6.22
N GLU A 104 -6.75 23.27 -7.46
CA GLU A 104 -6.37 24.62 -7.89
C GLU A 104 -7.48 25.66 -7.73
N VAL A 105 -8.75 25.24 -7.61
CA VAL A 105 -9.86 26.17 -7.36
C VAL A 105 -9.85 26.76 -5.95
N ASN A 106 -8.95 26.26 -5.10
CA ASN A 106 -8.71 26.79 -3.76
C ASN A 106 -9.97 26.81 -2.88
N TRP A 107 -10.65 25.68 -2.79
CA TRP A 107 -11.92 25.54 -2.10
C TRP A 107 -11.76 25.05 -0.66
N ILE A 108 -12.52 25.70 0.24
CA ILE A 108 -12.70 25.27 1.63
C ILE A 108 -14.18 24.93 1.84
N PRO A 109 -14.60 23.67 1.64
CA PRO A 109 -16.00 23.27 1.74
C PRO A 109 -16.69 23.70 3.04
N CYS A 110 -15.99 23.63 4.15
CA CYS A 110 -16.48 24.05 5.46
C CYS A 110 -16.83 25.54 5.55
N LYS A 111 -16.27 26.40 4.68
CA LYS A 111 -16.58 27.85 4.62
C LYS A 111 -17.57 28.17 3.52
N GLU A 112 -17.49 27.47 2.41
CA GLU A 112 -18.27 27.73 1.19
C GLU A 112 -18.92 26.43 0.66
N PRO A 113 -19.84 25.80 1.43
CA PRO A 113 -20.34 24.45 1.14
C PRO A 113 -21.08 24.32 -0.19
N GLN A 114 -21.63 25.40 -0.71
CA GLN A 114 -22.45 25.41 -1.95
C GLN A 114 -21.68 25.85 -3.20
N ARG A 115 -20.40 26.19 -3.10
CA ARG A 115 -19.62 26.77 -4.20
C ARG A 115 -19.56 25.88 -5.44
N PHE A 116 -19.48 24.58 -5.26
CA PHE A 116 -19.41 23.58 -6.35
C PHE A 116 -20.58 22.57 -6.30
N GLY A 117 -21.72 22.99 -5.75
CA GLY A 117 -22.90 22.15 -5.61
C GLY A 117 -23.01 21.47 -4.25
N TYR A 118 -23.95 20.54 -4.14
CA TYR A 118 -24.22 19.82 -2.90
C TYR A 118 -23.22 18.68 -2.70
N ALA A 119 -22.32 18.85 -1.75
CA ALA A 119 -21.21 17.93 -1.44
C ALA A 119 -21.04 17.74 0.09
N PRO A 120 -22.01 17.10 0.77
CA PRO A 120 -22.06 17.02 2.24
C PRO A 120 -20.92 16.21 2.83
N VAL A 121 -20.37 15.21 2.13
CA VAL A 121 -19.23 14.43 2.61
C VAL A 121 -17.96 15.27 2.56
N GLN A 122 -17.71 15.98 1.45
CA GLN A 122 -16.56 16.89 1.34
C GLN A 122 -16.65 18.03 2.35
N GLU A 123 -17.84 18.60 2.58
CA GLU A 123 -18.07 19.62 3.61
C GLU A 123 -17.69 19.08 5.00
N ARG A 124 -18.19 17.89 5.36
CA ARG A 124 -17.91 17.26 6.66
C ARG A 124 -16.44 16.96 6.85
N LEU A 125 -15.74 16.38 5.85
CA LEU A 125 -14.30 16.12 5.90
C LEU A 125 -13.49 17.40 6.07
N SER A 126 -13.82 18.46 5.33
CA SER A 126 -13.20 19.77 5.43
C SER A 126 -13.38 20.39 6.81
N CYS A 127 -14.59 20.30 7.38
CA CYS A 127 -14.85 20.81 8.73
C CYS A 127 -14.13 20.00 9.81
N LEU A 128 -14.02 18.68 9.65
CA LEU A 128 -13.23 17.83 10.55
C LEU A 128 -11.76 18.23 10.55
N ALA A 129 -11.17 18.40 9.37
CA ALA A 129 -9.79 18.84 9.22
C ALA A 129 -9.56 20.20 9.89
N LYS A 130 -10.41 21.18 9.56
CA LYS A 130 -10.32 22.56 10.07
C LYS A 130 -10.52 22.67 11.58
N HIS A 131 -11.58 22.05 12.12
CA HIS A 131 -11.90 22.18 13.55
C HIS A 131 -10.95 21.45 14.46
N ASN A 132 -10.20 20.47 13.92
CA ASN A 132 -9.20 19.71 14.68
C ASN A 132 -7.76 20.05 14.28
N SER A 133 -7.56 21.02 13.37
CA SER A 133 -6.23 21.46 12.91
C SER A 133 -5.32 20.30 12.45
N ILE A 134 -5.89 19.34 11.70
CA ILE A 134 -5.23 18.13 11.23
C ILE A 134 -5.47 17.93 9.73
N TYR A 135 -4.48 17.41 9.01
CA TYR A 135 -4.70 16.96 7.64
C TYR A 135 -5.56 15.68 7.64
N VAL A 136 -6.62 15.66 6.84
CA VAL A 136 -7.51 14.50 6.70
C VAL A 136 -7.45 13.95 5.29
N VAL A 137 -7.11 12.67 5.19
CA VAL A 137 -7.08 11.92 3.93
C VAL A 137 -8.21 10.92 3.94
N ALA A 138 -9.07 10.97 2.92
CA ALA A 138 -10.19 10.06 2.76
C ALA A 138 -10.32 9.61 1.31
N ASN A 139 -10.92 8.42 1.12
CA ASN A 139 -11.30 7.92 -0.18
C ASN A 139 -12.81 8.01 -0.33
N ILE A 140 -13.25 8.68 -1.42
CA ILE A 140 -14.65 8.91 -1.78
C ILE A 140 -14.84 8.78 -3.28
N GLY A 141 -16.07 8.64 -3.76
CA GLY A 141 -16.36 8.55 -5.19
C GLY A 141 -16.58 9.91 -5.83
N ASP A 142 -15.91 10.14 -6.96
CA ASP A 142 -16.09 11.32 -7.80
C ASP A 142 -16.99 11.00 -9.01
N LYS A 143 -17.81 11.96 -9.43
CA LYS A 143 -18.60 11.88 -10.66
C LYS A 143 -18.38 13.13 -11.51
N LYS A 144 -18.11 12.90 -12.80
CA LYS A 144 -17.91 13.99 -13.77
C LYS A 144 -18.89 13.83 -14.92
N PRO A 145 -19.85 14.76 -15.09
CA PRO A 145 -20.72 14.76 -16.26
C PRO A 145 -19.90 14.85 -17.55
N CYS A 146 -20.31 14.11 -18.54
CA CYS A 146 -19.78 14.21 -19.90
C CYS A 146 -20.92 14.12 -20.92
N ASN A 147 -20.64 14.37 -22.18
CA ASN A 147 -21.63 14.34 -23.25
C ASN A 147 -21.02 13.86 -24.59
N ALA A 148 -21.83 13.80 -25.63
CA ALA A 148 -21.47 13.29 -26.95
C ALA A 148 -20.30 14.03 -27.64
N SER A 149 -19.86 15.20 -27.16
CA SER A 149 -18.65 15.85 -27.67
C SER A 149 -17.36 15.15 -27.19
N ASP A 150 -17.44 14.37 -26.14
CA ASP A 150 -16.38 13.50 -25.64
C ASP A 150 -16.62 12.08 -26.14
N LEU A 151 -15.82 11.63 -27.11
CA LEU A 151 -15.94 10.31 -27.73
C LEU A 151 -15.72 9.13 -26.76
N GLN A 152 -15.14 9.40 -25.61
CA GLN A 152 -14.90 8.38 -24.57
C GLN A 152 -15.93 8.45 -23.44
N CYS A 153 -16.89 9.40 -23.51
CA CYS A 153 -17.93 9.52 -22.50
C CYS A 153 -18.74 8.22 -22.43
N PRO A 154 -18.87 7.61 -21.25
CA PRO A 154 -19.71 6.42 -21.06
C PRO A 154 -21.16 6.70 -21.47
N PRO A 155 -21.91 5.66 -21.89
CA PRO A 155 -23.29 5.82 -22.38
C PRO A 155 -24.25 6.45 -21.39
N ASP A 156 -23.95 6.37 -20.10
CA ASP A 156 -24.74 6.97 -19.01
C ASP A 156 -24.42 8.46 -18.76
N GLY A 157 -23.59 9.08 -19.62
CA GLY A 157 -23.31 10.52 -19.62
C GLY A 157 -22.42 11.00 -18.48
N ARG A 158 -21.62 10.12 -17.89
CA ARG A 158 -20.73 10.48 -16.79
C ARG A 158 -19.53 9.56 -16.67
N TYR A 159 -18.45 10.08 -16.08
CA TYR A 159 -17.36 9.29 -15.50
C TYR A 159 -17.58 9.12 -14.00
N GLN A 160 -17.13 8.00 -13.45
CA GLN A 160 -17.14 7.68 -12.02
C GLN A 160 -15.73 7.24 -11.61
N TYR A 161 -15.14 7.88 -10.61
CA TYR A 161 -13.77 7.59 -10.20
C TYR A 161 -13.66 7.24 -8.72
N ASN A 162 -12.88 6.19 -8.42
CA ASN A 162 -12.36 5.94 -7.09
C ASN A 162 -11.33 7.03 -6.76
N THR A 163 -11.59 7.84 -5.74
CA THR A 163 -10.87 9.13 -5.57
C THR A 163 -10.40 9.34 -4.16
N ASN A 164 -9.10 9.63 -4.00
CA ASN A 164 -8.57 10.14 -2.75
C ASN A 164 -8.65 11.66 -2.72
N VAL A 165 -9.03 12.19 -1.56
CA VAL A 165 -9.04 13.62 -1.26
C VAL A 165 -8.20 13.92 -0.03
N VAL A 166 -7.54 15.08 -0.01
CA VAL A 166 -6.78 15.57 1.14
C VAL A 166 -7.25 16.97 1.49
N PHE A 167 -7.71 17.12 2.72
CA PHE A 167 -8.01 18.42 3.32
C PHE A 167 -6.91 18.81 4.30
N ASP A 168 -6.37 20.02 4.15
CA ASP A 168 -5.35 20.54 5.07
C ASP A 168 -5.97 20.99 6.42
N SER A 169 -5.12 21.41 7.35
CA SER A 169 -5.53 21.85 8.69
C SER A 169 -6.44 23.09 8.71
N GLU A 170 -6.60 23.79 7.58
CA GLU A 170 -7.56 24.87 7.39
C GLU A 170 -8.87 24.41 6.71
N GLY A 171 -8.97 23.11 6.39
CA GLY A 171 -10.08 22.48 5.69
C GLY A 171 -10.08 22.70 4.17
N ARG A 172 -8.96 23.13 3.58
CA ARG A 172 -8.82 23.33 2.14
C ARG A 172 -8.59 22.01 1.44
N LEU A 173 -9.25 21.77 0.32
CA LEU A 173 -8.93 20.67 -0.58
C LEU A 173 -7.56 20.95 -1.25
N VAL A 174 -6.51 20.23 -0.83
CA VAL A 174 -5.15 20.42 -1.31
C VAL A 174 -4.68 19.34 -2.28
N ALA A 175 -5.34 18.19 -2.29
CA ALA A 175 -5.06 17.12 -3.23
C ALA A 175 -6.33 16.33 -3.58
N ARG A 176 -6.40 15.91 -4.83
CA ARG A 176 -7.38 14.98 -5.38
C ARG A 176 -6.63 14.00 -6.29
N TYR A 177 -6.84 12.70 -6.13
CA TYR A 177 -6.23 11.67 -6.95
C TYR A 177 -7.28 10.65 -7.38
N HIS A 178 -7.46 10.47 -8.67
CA HIS A 178 -8.26 9.40 -9.23
C HIS A 178 -7.41 8.13 -9.36
N LYS A 179 -7.85 7.03 -8.76
CA LYS A 179 -7.15 5.73 -8.80
C LYS A 179 -6.86 5.33 -10.25
N TYR A 180 -5.58 5.28 -10.58
CA TYR A 180 -5.15 5.08 -11.95
C TYR A 180 -5.20 3.62 -12.37
N ASN A 181 -4.82 2.69 -11.48
CA ASN A 181 -4.88 1.26 -11.73
C ASN A 181 -6.02 0.64 -10.92
N LEU A 182 -7.18 0.45 -11.56
CA LEU A 182 -8.30 -0.22 -10.92
C LEU A 182 -8.01 -1.71 -10.75
N TYR A 183 -8.40 -2.26 -9.62
CA TYR A 183 -8.49 -3.69 -9.40
C TYR A 183 -9.61 -4.27 -10.26
N ALA A 184 -9.41 -5.40 -10.93
CA ALA A 184 -10.34 -5.89 -11.94
C ALA A 184 -11.82 -5.96 -11.50
N PRO A 185 -12.18 -6.29 -10.24
CA PRO A 185 -13.56 -6.26 -9.74
C PRO A 185 -14.19 -4.86 -9.59
N GLU A 186 -13.43 -3.76 -9.63
CA GLU A 186 -13.93 -2.40 -9.45
C GLU A 186 -14.67 -1.87 -10.71
N THR A 187 -15.63 -2.63 -11.21
CA THR A 187 -16.36 -2.30 -12.45
C THR A 187 -17.30 -1.10 -12.34
N GLN A 188 -17.53 -0.60 -11.13
CA GLN A 188 -18.32 0.61 -10.84
C GLN A 188 -17.59 1.90 -11.22
N PHE A 189 -16.28 1.86 -11.39
CA PHE A 189 -15.45 3.01 -11.70
C PHE A 189 -14.87 2.98 -13.12
N ASP A 190 -14.53 4.14 -13.64
CA ASP A 190 -13.85 4.32 -14.92
C ASP A 190 -12.34 4.52 -14.68
N PHE A 191 -11.53 4.04 -15.64
CA PHE A 191 -10.11 4.40 -15.67
C PHE A 191 -9.96 5.88 -16.00
N PRO A 192 -9.15 6.65 -15.24
CA PRO A 192 -8.78 8.00 -15.62
C PRO A 192 -8.12 8.02 -17.01
N LYS A 193 -8.43 9.05 -17.81
CA LYS A 193 -7.83 9.23 -19.15
C LYS A 193 -6.33 9.48 -19.07
N ASP A 194 -5.95 10.33 -18.15
CA ASP A 194 -4.59 10.79 -17.96
C ASP A 194 -4.05 10.33 -16.61
N LEU A 195 -2.73 10.12 -16.55
CA LEU A 195 -2.04 9.84 -15.31
C LEU A 195 -1.94 11.10 -14.45
N GLU A 196 -2.56 11.07 -13.28
CA GLU A 196 -2.42 12.13 -12.29
C GLU A 196 -1.28 11.76 -11.31
N LEU A 197 -0.16 12.47 -11.37
CA LEU A 197 0.93 12.35 -10.40
C LEU A 197 0.75 13.38 -9.29
N VAL A 198 -0.02 13.02 -8.26
CA VAL A 198 -0.46 13.95 -7.22
C VAL A 198 0.52 14.02 -6.08
N THR A 199 1.12 15.20 -5.88
CA THR A 199 1.97 15.51 -4.73
C THR A 199 1.57 16.85 -4.11
N PHE A 200 1.80 17.00 -2.81
CA PHE A 200 1.64 18.27 -2.11
C PHE A 200 2.67 18.43 -1.00
N GLY A 201 3.01 19.69 -0.72
CA GLY A 201 3.94 20.04 0.36
C GLY A 201 3.21 20.37 1.65
N THR A 202 3.81 20.03 2.77
CA THR A 202 3.38 20.38 4.12
C THR A 202 4.56 20.97 4.91
N PRO A 203 4.33 21.58 6.08
CA PRO A 203 5.44 21.98 6.97
C PRO A 203 6.33 20.80 7.41
N PHE A 204 5.83 19.56 7.29
CA PHE A 204 6.47 18.32 7.74
C PHE A 204 6.80 17.35 6.60
N GLY A 205 7.04 17.83 5.38
CA GLY A 205 7.54 17.02 4.25
C GLY A 205 6.68 17.10 3.00
N LYS A 206 7.14 16.40 1.96
CA LYS A 206 6.47 16.26 0.67
C LYS A 206 5.74 14.92 0.61
N PHE A 207 4.46 14.97 0.34
CA PHE A 207 3.59 13.80 0.27
C PHE A 207 3.20 13.45 -1.16
N GLY A 208 3.13 12.15 -1.45
CA GLY A 208 2.47 11.58 -2.61
C GLY A 208 1.27 10.76 -2.18
N ILE A 209 0.36 10.47 -3.10
CA ILE A 209 -0.83 9.69 -2.83
C ILE A 209 -1.16 8.75 -4.00
N PHE A 210 -1.49 7.51 -3.68
CA PHE A 210 -2.07 6.54 -4.59
C PHE A 210 -2.95 5.55 -3.81
N THR A 211 -3.65 4.64 -4.50
CA THR A 211 -4.68 3.80 -3.89
C THR A 211 -4.42 2.32 -4.15
N CYS A 212 -4.38 1.50 -3.09
CA CYS A 212 -4.49 0.04 -3.11
C CYS A 212 -3.67 -0.64 -4.24
N PHE A 213 -4.32 -1.08 -5.30
CA PHE A 213 -3.73 -1.83 -6.40
C PHE A 213 -2.64 -1.06 -7.17
N ASP A 214 -2.63 0.29 -7.10
CA ASP A 214 -1.57 1.12 -7.68
C ASP A 214 -0.16 0.74 -7.19
N ILE A 215 -0.04 0.18 -5.98
CA ILE A 215 1.25 -0.21 -5.39
C ILE A 215 2.04 -1.23 -6.24
N PHE A 216 1.34 -1.99 -7.09
CA PHE A 216 1.96 -2.94 -8.01
C PHE A 216 2.49 -2.32 -9.29
N SER A 217 2.18 -1.06 -9.57
CA SER A 217 2.45 -0.42 -10.86
C SER A 217 3.62 0.57 -10.78
N TYR A 218 4.33 0.73 -11.92
CA TYR A 218 5.35 1.76 -12.02
C TYR A 218 4.72 3.16 -11.89
N ASP A 219 3.63 3.37 -12.65
CA ASP A 219 2.81 4.57 -12.59
C ASP A 219 1.55 4.32 -11.72
N PRO A 220 1.28 5.10 -10.70
CA PRO A 220 2.03 6.27 -10.18
C PRO A 220 3.07 5.93 -9.11
N ALA A 221 3.06 4.71 -8.54
CA ALA A 221 3.69 4.41 -7.26
C ALA A 221 5.21 4.64 -7.26
N VAL A 222 5.93 4.08 -8.25
CA VAL A 222 7.39 4.24 -8.35
C VAL A 222 7.75 5.65 -8.78
N VAL A 223 7.01 6.24 -9.73
CA VAL A 223 7.27 7.59 -10.24
C VAL A 223 7.18 8.66 -9.16
N LEU A 224 6.19 8.58 -8.26
CA LEU A 224 6.06 9.49 -7.12
C LEU A 224 7.33 9.49 -6.24
N VAL A 225 7.90 8.31 -6.06
CA VAL A 225 9.07 8.12 -5.21
C VAL A 225 10.36 8.49 -5.94
N GLU A 226 10.61 7.97 -7.14
CA GLU A 226 11.90 8.11 -7.83
C GLU A 226 12.03 9.42 -8.59
N LYS A 227 10.98 9.85 -9.29
CA LYS A 227 11.03 11.07 -10.11
C LYS A 227 10.56 12.30 -9.33
N LEU A 228 9.50 12.19 -8.54
CA LEU A 228 8.95 13.32 -7.81
C LEU A 228 9.50 13.46 -6.38
N GLN A 229 10.29 12.49 -5.93
CA GLN A 229 11.05 12.56 -4.67
C GLN A 229 10.16 12.88 -3.45
N VAL A 230 9.03 12.18 -3.32
CA VAL A 230 8.18 12.32 -2.12
C VAL A 230 8.85 11.70 -0.90
N ASP A 231 8.65 12.30 0.27
CA ASP A 231 9.17 11.82 1.56
C ASP A 231 8.26 10.75 2.15
N SER A 232 6.94 10.92 1.96
CA SER A 232 5.90 10.08 2.52
C SER A 232 4.81 9.79 1.50
N VAL A 233 4.22 8.60 1.58
CA VAL A 233 3.10 8.17 0.73
C VAL A 233 1.87 7.92 1.58
N LEU A 234 0.74 8.48 1.16
CA LEU A 234 -0.58 8.24 1.72
C LEU A 234 -1.24 7.11 0.93
N PHE A 235 -1.62 6.06 1.64
CA PHE A 235 -2.05 4.82 1.02
C PHE A 235 -3.37 4.30 1.60
N PRO A 236 -4.52 4.90 1.21
CA PRO A 236 -5.82 4.28 1.40
C PRO A 236 -5.91 2.96 0.64
N THR A 237 -6.39 1.90 1.29
CA THR A 237 -6.48 0.57 0.68
C THR A 237 -7.67 -0.23 1.21
N ALA A 238 -8.18 -1.16 0.40
CA ALA A 238 -9.16 -2.18 0.75
C ALA A 238 -8.56 -3.56 0.40
N TRP A 239 -7.51 -3.92 1.11
CA TRP A 239 -6.63 -5.05 0.81
C TRP A 239 -7.10 -6.34 1.46
N GLY A 240 -7.48 -7.32 0.65
CA GLY A 240 -7.68 -8.70 1.09
C GLY A 240 -6.34 -9.46 1.19
N ASN A 241 -6.08 -10.07 2.32
CA ASN A 241 -4.85 -10.83 2.54
C ASN A 241 -4.86 -12.15 1.77
N LEU A 242 -3.86 -12.34 0.92
CA LEU A 242 -3.65 -13.56 0.13
C LEU A 242 -2.42 -14.29 0.68
N LEU A 243 -2.65 -15.10 1.70
CA LEU A 243 -1.57 -15.88 2.30
C LEU A 243 -1.12 -17.02 1.37
N PRO A 244 0.17 -17.40 1.40
CA PRO A 244 1.18 -16.96 2.35
C PRO A 244 2.01 -15.71 1.94
N LEU A 245 1.81 -15.09 0.77
CA LEU A 245 2.76 -14.10 0.24
C LEU A 245 2.24 -12.65 0.25
N LEU A 246 0.99 -12.41 -0.10
CA LEU A 246 0.42 -11.06 -0.26
C LEU A 246 -0.41 -10.64 0.96
N SER A 247 0.15 -10.79 2.15
CA SER A 247 -0.40 -10.22 3.37
C SER A 247 -0.08 -8.73 3.45
N ALA A 248 -1.05 -7.90 3.84
CA ALA A 248 -0.96 -6.45 3.85
C ALA A 248 0.28 -5.95 4.60
N VAL A 249 0.42 -6.30 5.88
CA VAL A 249 1.51 -5.78 6.72
C VAL A 249 2.90 -6.18 6.21
N PRO A 250 3.21 -7.45 5.90
CA PRO A 250 4.50 -7.83 5.32
C PRO A 250 4.80 -7.16 3.98
N PHE A 251 3.82 -7.08 3.08
CA PHE A 251 4.03 -6.50 1.75
C PHE A 251 4.21 -4.99 1.79
N HIS A 252 3.32 -4.27 2.49
CA HIS A 252 3.38 -2.80 2.59
C HIS A 252 4.66 -2.33 3.29
N SER A 253 5.09 -3.02 4.36
CA SER A 253 6.35 -2.71 5.05
C SER A 253 7.58 -2.96 4.16
N ALA A 254 7.56 -4.06 3.40
CA ALA A 254 8.65 -4.37 2.45
C ALA A 254 8.73 -3.35 1.32
N TRP A 255 7.57 -2.87 0.81
CA TRP A 255 7.50 -1.83 -0.20
C TRP A 255 8.05 -0.49 0.33
N ALA A 256 7.60 -0.05 1.51
CA ALA A 256 8.08 1.19 2.13
C ALA A 256 9.61 1.20 2.31
N ARG A 257 10.16 0.08 2.79
CA ARG A 257 11.61 -0.11 2.93
C ARG A 257 12.34 -0.07 1.61
N ALA A 258 11.89 -0.84 0.62
CA ALA A 258 12.54 -0.94 -0.68
C ALA A 258 12.50 0.39 -1.45
N MET A 259 11.39 1.11 -1.36
CA MET A 259 11.23 2.43 -1.98
C MET A 259 11.85 3.57 -1.16
N GLY A 260 12.19 3.33 0.11
CA GLY A 260 12.86 4.31 0.96
C GLY A 260 11.99 5.51 1.32
N VAL A 261 10.73 5.30 1.63
CA VAL A 261 9.76 6.35 2.00
C VAL A 261 8.96 5.94 3.22
N ASN A 262 8.39 6.93 3.91
CA ASN A 262 7.32 6.62 4.86
C ASN A 262 6.07 6.18 4.08
N LEU A 263 5.36 5.17 4.59
CA LEU A 263 4.09 4.71 4.04
C LEU A 263 3.04 4.69 5.15
N LEU A 264 1.96 5.45 4.95
CA LEU A 264 0.82 5.51 5.85
C LEU A 264 -0.31 4.68 5.21
N ALA A 265 -0.40 3.41 5.59
CA ALA A 265 -1.33 2.45 5.01
C ALA A 265 -2.56 2.26 5.91
N ALA A 266 -3.71 2.76 5.46
CA ALA A 266 -5.00 2.57 6.12
C ALA A 266 -5.83 1.55 5.33
N ASN A 267 -6.09 0.40 5.91
CA ASN A 267 -6.86 -0.68 5.29
C ASN A 267 -8.32 -0.68 5.77
N ALA A 268 -9.24 -1.08 4.90
CA ALA A 268 -10.57 -1.49 5.31
C ALA A 268 -10.47 -2.74 6.20
N HIS A 269 -11.39 -2.87 7.15
CA HIS A 269 -11.48 -4.03 8.02
C HIS A 269 -12.75 -4.83 7.75
N ASN A 270 -12.59 -6.09 7.37
CA ASN A 270 -13.67 -7.05 7.19
C ASN A 270 -13.09 -8.48 7.22
N THR A 271 -13.32 -9.21 8.30
CA THR A 271 -12.72 -10.54 8.50
C THR A 271 -13.24 -11.57 7.49
N THR A 272 -14.48 -11.43 7.03
CA THR A 272 -15.08 -12.32 6.01
C THR A 272 -14.34 -12.24 4.67
N ASN A 273 -13.87 -11.04 4.29
CA ASN A 273 -13.10 -10.80 3.07
C ASN A 273 -11.58 -10.83 3.31
N HIS A 274 -11.13 -11.28 4.48
CA HIS A 274 -9.73 -11.27 4.89
C HIS A 274 -9.08 -9.87 4.82
N MET A 275 -9.87 -8.81 4.95
CA MET A 275 -9.39 -7.43 4.96
C MET A 275 -9.02 -7.03 6.38
N THR A 276 -7.74 -6.84 6.62
CA THR A 276 -7.13 -6.28 7.83
C THR A 276 -5.66 -6.04 7.56
N GLY A 277 -4.99 -5.31 8.39
CA GLY A 277 -3.56 -5.03 8.22
C GLY A 277 -3.33 -3.60 7.76
N SER A 278 -3.47 -2.67 8.69
CA SER A 278 -3.03 -1.28 8.52
C SER A 278 -1.72 -1.04 9.26
N GLY A 279 -0.97 -0.02 8.86
CA GLY A 279 0.26 0.31 9.55
C GLY A 279 0.90 1.61 9.11
N ILE A 280 1.86 2.04 9.91
CA ILE A 280 2.75 3.18 9.64
C ILE A 280 4.16 2.63 9.54
N TYR A 281 4.76 2.79 8.38
CA TYR A 281 6.04 2.21 8.03
C TYR A 281 7.02 3.31 7.66
N SER A 282 8.28 3.15 8.07
CA SER A 282 9.41 3.97 7.61
C SER A 282 10.41 3.10 6.83
N PRO A 283 11.39 3.69 6.11
CA PRO A 283 12.43 2.91 5.44
C PRO A 283 13.23 2.02 6.40
N GLU A 284 13.32 2.41 7.67
CA GLU A 284 14.15 1.78 8.68
C GLU A 284 13.39 0.76 9.52
N ALA A 285 12.07 0.97 9.71
CA ALA A 285 11.30 0.18 10.67
C ALA A 285 9.80 0.11 10.34
N VAL A 286 9.17 -0.94 10.85
CA VAL A 286 7.72 -1.00 11.05
C VAL A 286 7.42 -0.31 12.37
N ASN A 287 6.89 0.91 12.30
CA ASN A 287 6.67 1.74 13.47
C ASN A 287 5.50 1.24 14.32
N VAL A 288 4.37 0.96 13.66
CA VAL A 288 3.18 0.39 14.27
C VAL A 288 2.34 -0.29 13.20
N TYR A 289 1.68 -1.38 13.55
CA TYR A 289 0.70 -2.04 12.68
C TYR A 289 -0.40 -2.71 13.50
N HIS A 290 -1.52 -2.98 12.84
CA HIS A 290 -2.64 -3.76 13.37
C HIS A 290 -2.97 -4.88 12.37
N TYR A 291 -3.25 -6.08 12.88
CA TYR A 291 -3.74 -7.23 12.13
C TYR A 291 -4.65 -8.04 13.04
N ASP A 292 -5.93 -8.13 12.72
CA ASP A 292 -6.94 -8.85 13.50
C ASP A 292 -7.93 -9.56 12.59
N MET A 293 -8.03 -10.87 12.73
CA MET A 293 -9.00 -11.72 12.02
C MET A 293 -10.08 -12.28 12.95
N GLU A 294 -10.11 -11.84 14.22
CA GLU A 294 -11.02 -12.38 15.23
C GLU A 294 -12.21 -11.45 15.51
N THR A 295 -12.00 -10.13 15.41
CA THR A 295 -13.03 -9.13 15.73
C THR A 295 -13.31 -8.20 14.55
N GLU A 296 -14.56 -7.73 14.42
CA GLU A 296 -14.97 -6.70 13.45
C GLU A 296 -14.91 -5.31 14.12
N SER A 297 -13.69 -4.83 14.39
CA SER A 297 -13.49 -3.55 15.04
C SER A 297 -12.40 -2.72 14.37
N GLY A 298 -12.64 -1.40 14.25
CA GLY A 298 -11.64 -0.49 13.74
C GLY A 298 -10.55 -0.17 14.78
N GLN A 299 -9.36 0.19 14.31
CA GLN A 299 -8.21 0.51 15.16
C GLN A 299 -7.50 1.79 14.70
N LEU A 300 -7.32 2.73 15.62
CA LEU A 300 -6.49 3.92 15.41
C LEU A 300 -5.05 3.63 15.80
N MET A 301 -4.11 3.98 14.94
CA MET A 301 -2.67 3.85 15.17
C MET A 301 -1.99 5.19 14.94
N LEU A 302 -1.01 5.51 15.77
CA LEU A 302 -0.18 6.71 15.65
C LEU A 302 1.28 6.35 15.77
N SER A 303 2.12 7.07 15.04
CA SER A 303 3.58 7.02 15.20
C SER A 303 4.23 8.34 14.83
N GLU A 304 5.33 8.65 15.49
CA GLU A 304 6.23 9.71 15.04
C GLU A 304 7.10 9.20 13.89
N LEU A 305 7.24 10.02 12.86
CA LEU A 305 8.03 9.76 11.66
C LEU A 305 8.99 10.90 11.38
N LYS A 306 10.14 10.59 10.76
CA LYS A 306 11.04 11.59 10.19
C LYS A 306 10.38 12.25 8.98
N SER A 307 10.41 13.58 8.93
CA SER A 307 9.82 14.36 7.83
C SER A 307 10.51 14.13 6.49
N ARG A 308 11.82 13.84 6.52
CA ARG A 308 12.67 13.59 5.34
C ARG A 308 13.54 12.36 5.55
N PRO A 309 12.99 11.16 5.47
CA PRO A 309 13.70 9.92 5.83
C PRO A 309 14.93 9.68 4.94
N ARG A 310 14.94 10.15 3.70
CA ARG A 310 16.07 9.97 2.75
C ARG A 310 17.30 10.81 3.05
N ASN A 311 17.17 11.89 3.79
CA ASN A 311 18.27 12.78 4.15
C ASN A 311 19.10 12.25 5.34
N GLU A 312 18.73 11.09 5.86
CA GLU A 312 19.39 10.48 7.01
C GLU A 312 20.68 9.75 6.61
N PRO A 313 21.74 9.85 7.42
CA PRO A 313 22.97 9.09 7.21
C PRO A 313 22.79 7.57 7.24
N THR A 314 21.72 7.11 7.91
CA THR A 314 21.37 5.69 8.06
C THR A 314 20.52 5.15 6.93
N TYR A 315 20.19 5.99 5.93
CA TYR A 315 19.37 5.56 4.80
C TYR A 315 19.94 4.29 4.15
N PRO A 316 19.11 3.24 3.89
CA PRO A 316 19.60 1.97 3.39
C PRO A 316 20.36 2.13 2.06
N ALA A 317 21.54 1.54 1.99
CA ALA A 317 22.26 1.50 0.72
C ALA A 317 21.52 0.60 -0.30
N PRO A 318 21.63 0.90 -1.59
CA PRO A 318 21.04 0.06 -2.64
C PRO A 318 21.46 -1.41 -2.51
N VAL A 319 20.51 -2.32 -2.77
CA VAL A 319 20.71 -3.78 -2.77
C VAL A 319 20.86 -4.27 -4.20
N ASP A 320 21.91 -5.05 -4.49
CA ASP A 320 22.03 -5.79 -5.75
C ASP A 320 21.41 -7.17 -5.58
N TRP A 321 20.15 -7.31 -5.97
CA TRP A 321 19.34 -8.51 -5.78
C TRP A 321 19.79 -9.73 -6.58
N GLY A 322 20.76 -9.58 -7.47
CA GLY A 322 21.34 -10.69 -8.23
C GLY A 322 22.78 -11.04 -7.87
N ALA A 323 23.47 -10.17 -7.13
CA ALA A 323 24.93 -10.29 -6.97
C ALA A 323 25.37 -11.60 -6.34
N TYR A 324 24.76 -12.01 -5.24
CA TYR A 324 25.10 -13.28 -4.58
C TYR A 324 24.69 -14.49 -5.43
N ALA A 325 23.48 -14.51 -5.91
CA ALA A 325 22.89 -15.64 -6.60
C ALA A 325 23.59 -15.97 -7.93
N LYS A 326 24.06 -14.95 -8.67
CA LYS A 326 24.82 -15.15 -9.93
C LYS A 326 26.14 -15.92 -9.71
N GLY A 327 26.69 -15.92 -8.51
CA GLY A 327 27.90 -16.65 -8.15
C GLY A 327 27.67 -18.12 -7.77
N ILE A 328 26.40 -18.53 -7.57
CA ILE A 328 26.07 -19.89 -7.16
C ILE A 328 26.01 -20.81 -8.38
N ARG A 329 26.78 -21.90 -8.36
CA ARG A 329 26.61 -22.97 -9.34
C ARG A 329 25.42 -23.84 -8.92
N PRO A 330 24.47 -24.15 -9.82
CA PRO A 330 23.39 -25.09 -9.50
C PRO A 330 24.00 -26.42 -9.02
N PHE A 331 23.60 -26.81 -7.84
CA PHE A 331 24.05 -28.11 -7.31
C PHE A 331 23.12 -29.19 -7.86
N SER A 332 23.63 -30.10 -8.67
CA SER A 332 22.89 -31.26 -9.19
C SER A 332 22.81 -32.31 -8.09
N SER A 333 21.89 -32.17 -7.16
CA SER A 333 21.52 -33.23 -6.22
C SER A 333 20.15 -33.80 -6.60
N GLU A 334 19.78 -34.94 -6.04
CA GLU A 334 18.53 -35.69 -6.20
C GLU A 334 17.24 -34.88 -5.87
N GLN A 335 17.14 -33.68 -6.40
CA GLN A 335 15.97 -32.81 -6.25
C GLN A 335 14.94 -33.20 -7.29
N SER A 336 13.71 -33.45 -6.86
CA SER A 336 12.56 -33.59 -7.74
C SER A 336 11.71 -32.33 -7.62
N ASP A 337 11.76 -31.50 -8.64
CA ASP A 337 10.90 -30.33 -8.72
C ASP A 337 9.47 -30.74 -9.07
N PHE A 338 8.49 -29.96 -8.57
CA PHE A 338 7.08 -30.17 -8.84
C PHE A 338 6.38 -28.81 -9.08
N SER A 339 5.20 -28.85 -9.68
CA SER A 339 4.38 -27.65 -9.89
C SER A 339 3.37 -27.45 -8.77
N GLY A 340 3.20 -26.21 -8.33
CA GLY A 340 2.14 -25.78 -7.43
C GLY A 340 1.55 -24.47 -7.85
N MET A 341 0.35 -24.13 -7.36
CA MET A 341 -0.34 -22.91 -7.69
C MET A 341 -0.35 -21.98 -6.49
N PHE A 342 0.09 -20.75 -6.66
CA PHE A 342 -0.18 -19.65 -5.75
C PHE A 342 -0.90 -18.55 -6.51
N TYR A 343 -2.09 -18.21 -6.07
CA TYR A 343 -2.91 -17.12 -6.59
C TYR A 343 -2.97 -17.09 -8.13
N PHE A 344 -3.35 -18.25 -8.71
CA PHE A 344 -3.46 -18.53 -10.15
C PHE A 344 -2.12 -18.59 -10.91
N ASP A 345 -0.99 -18.29 -10.27
CA ASP A 345 0.34 -18.41 -10.86
C ASP A 345 0.95 -19.78 -10.62
N ARG A 346 1.52 -20.37 -11.66
CA ARG A 346 2.14 -21.69 -11.58
C ARG A 346 3.61 -21.56 -11.21
N PHE A 347 3.92 -21.88 -9.98
CA PHE A 347 5.29 -21.97 -9.46
C PHE A 347 5.95 -23.31 -9.78
N THR A 348 7.28 -23.28 -9.88
CA THR A 348 8.14 -24.47 -9.76
C THR A 348 8.62 -24.55 -8.32
N PHE A 349 8.33 -25.66 -7.64
CA PHE A 349 8.71 -25.89 -6.25
C PHE A 349 9.68 -27.05 -6.11
N THR A 350 10.51 -27.01 -5.05
CA THR A 350 11.28 -28.16 -4.55
C THR A 350 11.05 -28.34 -3.05
N GLU A 351 10.84 -29.59 -2.61
CA GLU A 351 10.54 -29.89 -1.21
C GLU A 351 11.78 -29.81 -0.33
N LEU A 352 11.66 -29.26 0.88
CA LEU A 352 12.69 -29.29 1.92
C LEU A 352 12.63 -30.61 2.72
N LYS A 353 13.30 -31.66 2.24
CA LYS A 353 13.22 -33.02 2.82
C LYS A 353 13.94 -33.17 4.15
N ARG A 354 15.00 -32.38 4.40
CA ARG A 354 15.88 -32.48 5.58
C ARG A 354 15.65 -31.31 6.54
N SER A 355 16.14 -31.44 7.78
CA SER A 355 16.09 -30.31 8.75
C SER A 355 17.12 -29.21 8.44
N ALA A 356 18.09 -29.46 7.58
CA ALA A 356 19.05 -28.48 7.10
C ALA A 356 19.48 -28.81 5.67
N GLY A 357 19.83 -27.79 4.89
CA GLY A 357 20.34 -28.02 3.53
C GLY A 357 20.46 -26.74 2.70
N ASN A 358 20.96 -26.98 1.47
CA ASN A 358 21.02 -25.98 0.41
C ASN A 358 20.16 -26.47 -0.75
N TYR A 359 19.23 -25.65 -1.18
CA TYR A 359 18.32 -25.97 -2.27
C TYR A 359 18.35 -24.86 -3.32
N THR A 360 18.17 -25.26 -4.57
CA THR A 360 18.05 -24.34 -5.71
C THR A 360 16.86 -24.79 -6.55
N VAL A 361 15.97 -23.88 -6.87
CA VAL A 361 14.87 -24.09 -7.81
C VAL A 361 14.86 -22.98 -8.82
N CYS A 362 14.64 -23.31 -10.09
CA CYS A 362 14.64 -22.33 -11.17
C CYS A 362 13.33 -22.38 -11.96
N GLN A 363 12.90 -21.21 -12.45
CA GLN A 363 11.87 -21.11 -13.45
C GLN A 363 12.26 -20.00 -14.44
N LYS A 364 12.38 -20.33 -15.72
CA LYS A 364 12.93 -19.47 -16.77
C LYS A 364 14.29 -18.87 -16.35
N ASP A 365 14.39 -17.54 -16.27
CA ASP A 365 15.64 -16.84 -15.94
C ASP A 365 15.89 -16.66 -14.43
N LEU A 366 14.88 -16.92 -13.60
CA LEU A 366 14.98 -16.81 -12.14
C LEU A 366 15.39 -18.13 -11.51
N CYS A 367 16.53 -18.15 -10.83
CA CYS A 367 16.94 -19.23 -9.91
C CYS A 367 16.92 -18.72 -8.48
N CYS A 368 16.20 -19.42 -7.61
CA CYS A 368 16.07 -19.14 -6.18
C CYS A 368 16.97 -20.09 -5.39
N HIS A 369 17.72 -19.55 -4.44
CA HIS A 369 18.65 -20.31 -3.61
C HIS A 369 18.29 -20.13 -2.14
N LEU A 370 18.17 -21.24 -1.41
CA LEU A 370 17.89 -21.26 0.01
C LEU A 370 18.92 -22.13 0.73
N THR A 371 19.60 -21.53 1.71
CA THR A 371 20.33 -22.28 2.77
C THR A 371 19.53 -22.14 4.05
N TYR A 372 19.32 -23.24 4.78
CA TYR A 372 18.51 -23.19 6.00
C TYR A 372 18.93 -24.26 7.01
N LYS A 373 18.54 -24.03 8.26
CA LYS A 373 18.55 -24.96 9.37
C LYS A 373 17.30 -24.77 10.21
N MET A 374 16.51 -25.83 10.36
CA MET A 374 15.37 -25.89 11.27
C MET A 374 15.88 -26.36 12.65
N SER A 375 15.33 -25.79 13.72
CA SER A 375 15.61 -26.29 15.09
C SER A 375 15.02 -27.67 15.30
N GLU A 376 13.85 -27.93 14.73
CA GLU A 376 13.18 -29.20 14.73
C GLU A 376 12.34 -29.32 13.46
N LYS A 377 12.55 -30.36 12.67
CA LYS A 377 11.73 -30.68 11.53
C LYS A 377 10.51 -31.49 11.99
N ARG A 378 9.33 -30.96 11.82
CA ARG A 378 8.10 -31.70 12.10
C ARG A 378 7.76 -32.65 10.95
N THR A 379 7.23 -33.82 11.31
CA THR A 379 6.81 -34.85 10.34
C THR A 379 5.41 -34.57 9.74
N ASP A 380 4.62 -33.73 10.42
CA ASP A 380 3.28 -33.31 10.02
C ASP A 380 3.25 -31.98 9.24
N GLU A 381 4.43 -31.41 8.93
CA GLU A 381 4.57 -30.21 8.13
C GLU A 381 5.53 -30.39 6.96
N SER A 382 5.14 -29.88 5.80
CA SER A 382 5.99 -29.79 4.61
C SER A 382 6.26 -28.34 4.24
N TYR A 383 7.48 -28.08 3.81
CA TYR A 383 7.94 -26.80 3.29
C TYR A 383 8.53 -26.99 1.91
N ALA A 384 8.34 -25.99 1.05
CA ALA A 384 8.90 -25.97 -0.29
C ALA A 384 9.52 -24.60 -0.61
N LEU A 385 10.64 -24.64 -1.34
CA LEU A 385 11.21 -23.48 -2.01
C LEU A 385 10.59 -23.37 -3.39
N GLY A 386 10.02 -22.22 -3.72
CA GLY A 386 9.35 -21.94 -4.99
C GLY A 386 10.02 -20.82 -5.77
N ALA A 387 9.99 -20.94 -7.11
CA ALA A 387 10.36 -19.91 -8.06
C ALA A 387 9.17 -19.64 -8.99
N PHE A 388 8.89 -18.36 -9.24
CA PHE A 388 7.97 -17.89 -10.26
C PHE A 388 8.62 -16.77 -11.08
N ASP A 389 8.64 -16.94 -12.40
CA ASP A 389 9.12 -15.94 -13.37
C ASP A 389 8.09 -15.85 -14.50
N GLY A 390 7.17 -14.88 -14.43
CA GLY A 390 6.06 -14.84 -15.36
C GLY A 390 5.14 -13.63 -15.21
N LEU A 391 4.22 -13.55 -16.18
CA LEU A 391 3.14 -12.57 -16.18
C LEU A 391 1.97 -13.10 -15.35
N HIS A 392 1.58 -12.36 -14.29
CA HIS A 392 0.31 -12.54 -13.61
C HIS A 392 -0.83 -11.94 -14.45
N THR A 393 -2.02 -12.59 -14.49
CA THR A 393 -3.05 -12.22 -15.47
C THR A 393 -4.48 -12.18 -14.92
N VAL A 394 -4.69 -12.32 -13.61
CA VAL A 394 -6.05 -12.47 -13.07
C VAL A 394 -6.68 -11.13 -12.67
N GLU A 395 -6.06 -10.37 -11.78
CA GLU A 395 -6.58 -9.06 -11.34
C GLU A 395 -5.99 -7.88 -12.10
N GLY A 396 -4.99 -8.14 -12.92
CA GLY A 396 -4.23 -7.21 -13.72
C GLY A 396 -3.20 -7.97 -14.53
N GLN A 397 -2.42 -7.27 -15.34
CA GLN A 397 -1.37 -7.89 -16.13
C GLN A 397 -0.02 -7.27 -15.75
N TYR A 398 0.70 -7.95 -14.85
CA TYR A 398 1.98 -7.47 -14.35
C TYR A 398 2.99 -8.60 -14.19
N TYR A 399 4.25 -8.33 -14.54
CA TYR A 399 5.31 -9.35 -14.56
C TYR A 399 6.02 -9.47 -13.21
N LEU A 400 6.16 -10.70 -12.74
CA LEU A 400 6.70 -11.03 -11.42
C LEU A 400 7.92 -11.94 -11.53
N GLN A 401 8.88 -11.73 -10.62
CA GLN A 401 9.92 -12.66 -10.25
C GLN A 401 9.85 -12.90 -8.75
N ILE A 402 9.53 -14.12 -8.32
CA ILE A 402 9.31 -14.43 -6.90
C ILE A 402 10.15 -15.63 -6.48
N CYS A 403 10.97 -15.45 -5.44
CA CYS A 403 11.59 -16.53 -4.69
C CYS A 403 10.88 -16.66 -3.34
N ALA A 404 10.28 -17.81 -3.03
CA ALA A 404 9.53 -17.97 -1.80
C ALA A 404 9.80 -19.34 -1.13
N LEU A 405 10.12 -19.30 0.16
CA LEU A 405 9.95 -20.46 1.03
C LEU A 405 8.55 -20.40 1.63
N VAL A 406 7.75 -21.43 1.43
CA VAL A 406 6.38 -21.50 1.95
C VAL A 406 6.14 -22.80 2.71
N LYS A 407 5.33 -22.71 3.79
CA LYS A 407 4.70 -23.88 4.39
C LYS A 407 3.57 -24.34 3.47
N CYS A 408 3.52 -25.63 3.15
CA CYS A 408 2.40 -26.23 2.42
C CYS A 408 1.20 -26.41 3.37
N GLN A 409 -0.02 -26.34 2.85
CA GLN A 409 -1.22 -26.45 3.70
C GLN A 409 -1.28 -27.78 4.45
N THR A 410 -0.87 -28.88 3.79
CA THR A 410 -0.74 -30.23 4.36
C THR A 410 0.62 -30.82 3.99
N THR A 411 0.85 -32.08 4.34
CA THR A 411 2.04 -32.83 3.89
C THR A 411 1.98 -33.26 2.42
N ASP A 412 0.82 -33.12 1.78
CA ASP A 412 0.67 -33.30 0.33
C ASP A 412 1.28 -32.07 -0.40
N LEU A 413 2.31 -32.32 -1.21
CA LEU A 413 3.02 -31.27 -1.96
C LEU A 413 2.12 -30.50 -2.95
N SER A 414 1.03 -31.10 -3.41
CA SER A 414 0.03 -30.40 -4.24
C SER A 414 -0.66 -29.23 -3.52
N THR A 415 -0.51 -29.15 -2.20
CA THR A 415 -1.06 -28.08 -1.36
C THR A 415 -0.07 -26.93 -1.11
N CYS A 416 1.16 -27.01 -1.63
CA CYS A 416 2.12 -25.90 -1.56
C CYS A 416 1.62 -24.72 -2.42
N GLY A 417 1.63 -23.53 -1.83
CA GLY A 417 1.06 -22.31 -2.42
C GLY A 417 -0.41 -22.07 -2.06
N LYS A 418 -1.13 -23.02 -1.46
CA LYS A 418 -2.48 -22.79 -0.94
C LYS A 418 -2.47 -21.93 0.32
N PRO A 419 -3.56 -21.17 0.60
CA PRO A 419 -3.66 -20.32 1.78
C PRO A 419 -3.45 -21.10 3.08
N ILE A 420 -2.59 -20.57 3.95
CA ILE A 420 -2.32 -21.10 5.29
C ILE A 420 -1.88 -19.98 6.24
N GLY A 421 -2.42 -19.97 7.46
CA GLY A 421 -2.14 -18.95 8.47
C GLY A 421 -1.32 -19.44 9.68
N SER A 422 -0.99 -20.74 9.77
CA SER A 422 -0.31 -21.31 10.95
C SER A 422 0.84 -22.24 10.58
N ALA A 423 1.86 -22.26 11.43
CA ALA A 423 3.02 -23.14 11.33
C ALA A 423 3.53 -23.45 12.73
N PHE A 424 4.28 -24.55 12.86
CA PHE A 424 4.93 -24.97 14.11
C PHE A 424 6.44 -25.14 13.96
N THR A 425 6.95 -25.28 12.73
CA THR A 425 8.39 -25.41 12.46
C THR A 425 9.12 -24.09 12.65
N LYS A 426 10.20 -24.12 13.43
CA LYS A 426 11.10 -22.98 13.66
C LYS A 426 12.39 -23.13 12.85
N PHE A 427 12.88 -22.02 12.35
CA PHE A 427 14.15 -21.94 11.63
C PHE A 427 15.20 -21.26 12.51
N GLU A 428 16.34 -21.94 12.73
CA GLU A 428 17.49 -21.36 13.41
C GLU A 428 18.27 -20.42 12.50
N GLU A 429 18.47 -20.86 11.26
CA GLU A 429 19.19 -20.11 10.25
C GLU A 429 18.49 -20.21 8.90
N PHE A 430 18.56 -19.13 8.13
CA PHE A 430 18.13 -19.09 6.74
C PHE A 430 18.88 -18.03 5.95
N SER A 431 19.03 -18.27 4.66
CA SER A 431 19.50 -17.30 3.67
C SER A 431 18.80 -17.57 2.34
N LEU A 432 17.91 -16.67 1.93
CA LEU A 432 17.17 -16.73 0.68
C LEU A 432 17.73 -15.69 -0.28
N SER A 433 18.00 -16.07 -1.54
CA SER A 433 18.44 -15.18 -2.62
C SER A 433 17.90 -15.64 -3.97
N GLY A 434 18.00 -14.79 -5.00
CA GLY A 434 17.57 -15.13 -6.35
C GLY A 434 18.32 -14.36 -7.44
N THR A 435 18.32 -14.89 -8.67
CA THR A 435 18.93 -14.24 -9.84
C THR A 435 17.95 -13.22 -10.45
N PHE A 436 17.53 -12.23 -9.66
CA PHE A 436 16.56 -11.22 -10.10
C PHE A 436 17.11 -10.37 -11.24
N GLY A 437 16.25 -10.12 -12.25
CA GLY A 437 16.47 -9.18 -13.34
C GLY A 437 15.97 -7.76 -13.06
N THR A 438 15.56 -7.47 -11.83
CA THR A 438 14.99 -6.20 -11.38
C THR A 438 15.60 -5.74 -10.07
N SER A 439 15.61 -4.43 -9.83
CA SER A 439 15.96 -3.83 -8.54
C SER A 439 14.75 -3.69 -7.59
N TYR A 440 13.53 -3.83 -8.13
CA TYR A 440 12.28 -3.69 -7.37
C TYR A 440 11.90 -5.02 -6.72
N VAL A 441 12.60 -5.38 -5.64
CA VAL A 441 12.35 -6.59 -4.87
C VAL A 441 11.94 -6.22 -3.45
N PHE A 442 10.84 -6.83 -2.97
CA PHE A 442 10.19 -6.55 -1.71
C PHE A 442 10.34 -7.77 -0.78
N PRO A 443 11.35 -7.76 0.12
CA PRO A 443 11.64 -8.90 0.98
C PRO A 443 10.64 -8.99 2.15
N GLN A 444 10.12 -10.19 2.39
CA GLN A 444 9.09 -10.45 3.39
C GLN A 444 9.47 -11.65 4.26
N LEU A 445 9.22 -11.54 5.57
CA LEU A 445 9.23 -12.64 6.53
C LEU A 445 7.89 -12.65 7.26
N THR A 446 7.09 -13.69 7.05
CA THR A 446 5.80 -13.89 7.70
C THR A 446 5.88 -15.05 8.67
N LEU A 447 5.50 -14.80 9.91
CA LEU A 447 5.47 -15.79 10.99
C LEU A 447 4.06 -16.39 11.14
N SER A 448 3.95 -17.48 11.87
CA SER A 448 2.68 -18.13 12.22
C SER A 448 1.71 -17.12 12.84
N GLY A 449 0.43 -17.20 12.47
CA GLY A 449 -0.58 -16.21 12.82
C GLY A 449 -0.54 -14.94 11.95
N SER A 450 0.06 -15.05 10.74
CA SER A 450 0.23 -13.93 9.78
C SER A 450 0.94 -12.72 10.36
N GLN A 451 1.76 -12.93 11.37
CA GLN A 451 2.54 -11.90 12.02
C GLN A 451 3.75 -11.51 11.18
N LEU A 452 4.07 -10.23 11.20
CA LEU A 452 5.31 -9.75 10.60
C LEU A 452 6.53 -10.26 11.40
N GLY A 453 7.51 -10.80 10.69
CA GLY A 453 8.81 -11.14 11.29
C GLY A 453 9.55 -9.88 11.74
N PRO A 454 9.85 -9.71 13.05
CA PRO A 454 10.59 -8.55 13.53
C PRO A 454 11.97 -8.43 12.90
N GLU A 455 12.38 -7.23 12.53
CA GLU A 455 13.65 -6.95 11.84
C GLU A 455 14.91 -7.33 12.62
N ARG A 456 14.79 -7.44 13.94
CA ARG A 456 15.90 -7.93 14.78
C ARG A 456 16.30 -9.37 14.48
N TYR A 457 15.44 -10.18 13.85
CA TYR A 457 15.71 -11.59 13.56
C TYR A 457 16.27 -11.82 12.16
N TYR A 458 16.21 -10.83 11.27
CA TYR A 458 16.73 -10.94 9.92
C TYR A 458 17.42 -9.66 9.45
N GLU A 459 18.18 -9.79 8.38
CA GLU A 459 18.76 -8.66 7.67
C GLU A 459 18.68 -8.87 6.16
N ILE A 460 18.69 -7.74 5.44
CA ILE A 460 18.84 -7.71 4.00
C ILE A 460 20.27 -7.28 3.71
N SER A 461 21.07 -8.16 3.13
CA SER A 461 22.44 -7.84 2.78
C SER A 461 22.54 -7.16 1.42
N ARG A 462 23.60 -6.36 1.22
CA ARG A 462 23.79 -5.59 -0.01
C ARG A 462 23.91 -6.44 -1.27
N ASP A 463 24.28 -7.69 -1.14
CA ASP A 463 24.42 -8.68 -2.22
C ASP A 463 23.10 -9.43 -2.55
N GLY A 464 21.96 -8.99 -1.99
CA GLY A 464 20.62 -9.48 -2.33
C GLY A 464 20.17 -10.72 -1.57
N ARG A 465 20.59 -10.88 -0.31
CA ARG A 465 20.12 -11.98 0.54
C ARG A 465 19.19 -11.48 1.65
N LEU A 466 18.10 -12.21 1.84
CA LEU A 466 17.30 -12.16 3.06
C LEU A 466 17.82 -13.27 3.99
N LYS A 467 18.51 -12.93 5.07
CA LYS A 467 19.14 -13.90 5.97
C LYS A 467 18.83 -13.64 7.43
N SER A 468 18.81 -14.72 8.22
CA SER A 468 18.64 -14.64 9.67
C SER A 468 19.84 -13.98 10.34
N ARG A 469 19.58 -13.16 11.37
CA ARG A 469 20.58 -12.74 12.38
C ARG A 469 20.61 -13.71 13.55
N SER A 470 19.41 -14.10 14.00
CA SER A 470 19.14 -15.18 14.94
C SER A 470 17.80 -15.78 14.55
N GLY A 471 17.61 -17.07 14.71
CA GLY A 471 16.33 -17.71 14.35
C GLY A 471 15.15 -17.04 15.06
N PRO A 472 14.05 -16.74 14.36
CA PRO A 472 12.87 -16.20 15.00
C PRO A 472 12.29 -17.20 16.03
N PRO A 473 11.85 -16.73 17.20
CA PRO A 473 11.31 -17.60 18.24
C PRO A 473 9.94 -18.19 17.88
N VAL A 474 9.27 -17.56 16.90
CA VAL A 474 7.94 -17.95 16.38
C VAL A 474 8.14 -18.73 15.08
N PRO A 475 7.33 -19.79 14.83
CA PRO A 475 7.42 -20.55 13.59
C PRO A 475 7.24 -19.69 12.33
N VAL A 476 7.96 -20.05 11.27
CA VAL A 476 7.94 -19.34 10.00
C VAL A 476 6.81 -19.88 9.13
N LEU A 477 5.96 -18.99 8.63
CA LEU A 477 4.93 -19.31 7.68
C LEU A 477 5.45 -19.22 6.24
N ALA A 478 6.11 -18.11 5.92
CA ALA A 478 6.73 -17.87 4.63
C ALA A 478 7.90 -16.89 4.71
N MET A 479 8.84 -17.01 3.77
CA MET A 479 9.86 -16.03 3.46
C MET A 479 9.80 -15.76 1.97
N ALA A 480 9.83 -14.52 1.55
CA ALA A 480 9.76 -14.20 0.14
C ALA A 480 10.66 -13.02 -0.25
N LEU A 481 11.18 -13.11 -1.45
CA LEU A 481 11.71 -12.01 -2.24
C LEU A 481 10.72 -11.81 -3.39
N TYR A 482 9.88 -10.78 -3.30
CA TYR A 482 8.81 -10.53 -4.24
C TYR A 482 9.24 -9.43 -5.21
N GLY A 483 9.58 -9.78 -6.44
CA GLY A 483 10.12 -8.89 -7.45
C GLY A 483 9.10 -8.47 -8.49
N ARG A 484 9.10 -7.17 -8.84
CA ARG A 484 8.35 -6.59 -9.96
C ARG A 484 9.30 -6.30 -11.12
N VAL A 485 8.93 -6.70 -12.33
CA VAL A 485 9.70 -6.44 -13.56
C VAL A 485 8.85 -5.57 -14.47
N PHE A 486 8.82 -4.27 -14.18
CA PHE A 486 7.92 -3.30 -14.83
C PHE A 486 8.11 -3.22 -16.35
N GLU A 487 9.32 -3.45 -16.86
CA GLU A 487 9.64 -3.42 -18.30
C GLU A 487 9.02 -4.58 -19.08
N LYS A 488 8.56 -5.62 -18.36
CA LYS A 488 7.90 -6.80 -18.93
C LYS A 488 6.39 -6.79 -18.71
N ASP A 489 5.83 -5.74 -18.15
CA ASP A 489 4.38 -5.61 -17.98
C ASP A 489 3.67 -5.55 -19.33
N ALA A 490 2.47 -6.12 -19.41
CA ALA A 490 1.65 -5.98 -20.58
C ALA A 490 1.19 -4.52 -20.75
N PRO A 491 1.02 -4.04 -22.00
CA PRO A 491 0.41 -2.74 -22.26
C PRO A 491 -0.97 -2.66 -21.60
N ARG A 492 -1.29 -1.51 -21.03
CA ARG A 492 -2.57 -1.27 -20.38
C ARG A 492 -3.72 -1.49 -21.38
N LEU A 493 -4.76 -2.19 -20.95
CA LEU A 493 -5.99 -2.35 -21.75
C LEU A 493 -6.57 -0.94 -22.00
N GLY A 494 -6.68 -0.56 -23.27
CA GLY A 494 -7.24 0.74 -23.69
C GLY A 494 -6.24 1.85 -24.03
N GLN A 495 -4.94 1.66 -23.81
CA GLN A 495 -3.90 2.58 -24.30
C GLN A 495 -3.15 1.94 -25.49
N GLY A 496 -3.14 2.65 -26.63
CA GLY A 496 -2.25 2.30 -27.74
C GLY A 496 -0.76 2.37 -27.28
N PRO A 497 0.19 1.79 -28.05
CA PRO A 497 1.58 1.73 -27.63
C PRO A 497 2.11 3.11 -27.28
N VAL A 498 2.61 3.24 -26.05
CA VAL A 498 3.29 4.45 -25.58
C VAL A 498 4.49 4.67 -26.49
N LYS A 499 4.48 5.75 -27.26
CA LYS A 499 5.67 6.18 -28.00
C LYS A 499 6.73 6.56 -26.98
N SER A 500 7.79 5.78 -26.90
CA SER A 500 9.02 6.14 -26.21
C SER A 500 9.62 7.39 -26.88
N GLU A 501 9.57 8.53 -26.25
CA GLU A 501 10.45 9.67 -26.54
C GLU A 501 11.70 9.60 -25.68
#